data_32492d9e28de0204da4ac5e214a7e36c
#
_entry.id   32492d9e28de0204da4ac5e214a7e36c
#
_cell.length_a   1.000
_cell.length_b   1.000
_cell.length_c   1.000
_cell.angle_alpha   90.00
_cell.angle_beta   90.00
_cell.angle_gamma   90.00
#
_symmetry.space_group_name_H-M   'P 1'
#
loop_
_entity.id
_entity.type
_entity.pdbx_description
1 polymer ?
#
loop_
_entity_poly.entity_id
_entity_poly.type
_entity_poly.pdbx_seq_one_letter_code
_entity_poly.pdbx_strand_id
1 'polypeptide(L)'
;MPEGDHNFESWYANLKEVSSKSPIPVILKETGFGMNEATIKLAIDLNIPAVDISGMGGTNFARIENGRRTDKSTYLEGIGYTTAESLEIAYAYKDKIDIIASGGIRNPLDVVKCLALGAKAVGVSKIFLEILLSEGKDALIQEIEKWKKEVKFLMILMNARNIAELDKKIRKIEF
;
A
#
# COMPACT_ATOMS: atom_id res chain seq x y z
N MET A 1 2.49 10.58 22.03
CA MET A 1 2.38 11.65 21.02
C MET A 1 1.49 12.73 21.59
N PRO A 2 1.78 14.02 21.44
CA PRO A 2 0.95 15.08 22.01
C PRO A 2 -0.39 15.29 21.30
N GLU A 3 -0.52 14.78 20.08
CA GLU A 3 -1.73 14.93 19.25
C GLU A 3 -2.23 13.55 18.77
N GLY A 4 -3.54 13.42 18.56
CA GLY A 4 -4.21 12.23 18.07
C GLY A 4 -4.80 11.35 19.19
N ASP A 5 -5.45 10.28 18.78
CA ASP A 5 -6.02 9.30 19.69
C ASP A 5 -4.94 8.51 20.41
N HIS A 6 -5.13 8.34 21.72
CA HIS A 6 -4.26 7.55 22.60
C HIS A 6 -4.95 6.29 23.12
N ASN A 7 -6.26 6.17 22.94
CA ASN A 7 -7.03 5.02 23.36
C ASN A 7 -7.45 4.19 22.17
N PHE A 8 -6.78 3.07 21.97
CA PHE A 8 -7.07 2.09 20.92
C PHE A 8 -7.81 0.84 21.47
N GLU A 9 -8.30 0.88 22.69
CA GLU A 9 -8.93 -0.27 23.35
C GLU A 9 -10.15 -0.79 22.57
N SER A 10 -10.93 0.11 22.01
CA SER A 10 -12.16 -0.22 21.27
C SER A 10 -11.97 -0.41 19.76
N TRP A 11 -10.78 -0.27 19.23
CA TRP A 11 -10.58 -0.24 17.76
C TRP A 11 -11.06 -1.52 17.07
N TYR A 12 -10.83 -2.68 17.68
CA TYR A 12 -11.31 -3.96 17.15
C TYR A 12 -12.85 -4.03 17.09
N ALA A 13 -13.52 -3.66 18.18
CA ALA A 13 -14.98 -3.64 18.25
C ALA A 13 -15.58 -2.67 17.23
N ASN A 14 -14.98 -1.49 17.11
CA ASN A 14 -15.39 -0.48 16.14
C ASN A 14 -15.19 -0.95 14.70
N LEU A 15 -14.06 -1.57 14.39
CA LEU A 15 -13.79 -2.13 13.06
C LEU A 15 -14.79 -3.22 12.70
N LYS A 16 -15.07 -4.13 13.64
CA LYS A 16 -16.09 -5.18 13.49
C LYS A 16 -17.48 -4.60 13.26
N GLU A 17 -17.84 -3.58 14.00
CA GLU A 17 -19.14 -2.90 13.83
C GLU A 17 -19.22 -2.23 12.45
N VAL A 18 -18.23 -1.45 12.07
CA VAL A 18 -18.18 -0.78 10.76
C VAL A 18 -18.23 -1.78 9.62
N SER A 19 -17.40 -2.82 9.66
CA SER A 19 -17.35 -3.82 8.59
C SER A 19 -18.68 -4.59 8.44
N SER A 20 -19.38 -4.87 9.54
CA SER A 20 -20.64 -5.61 9.54
C SER A 20 -21.87 -4.77 9.18
N LYS A 21 -21.85 -3.47 9.47
CA LYS A 21 -23.01 -2.57 9.27
C LYS A 21 -22.89 -1.70 8.01
N SER A 22 -21.72 -1.61 7.40
CA SER A 22 -21.52 -0.80 6.21
C SER A 22 -22.33 -1.35 5.02
N PRO A 23 -23.11 -0.53 4.31
CA PRO A 23 -23.82 -0.94 3.12
C PRO A 23 -22.93 -1.12 1.89
N ILE A 24 -21.66 -0.74 1.99
CA ILE A 24 -20.65 -0.86 0.93
C ILE A 24 -19.43 -1.62 1.46
N PRO A 25 -18.63 -2.26 0.60
CA PRO A 25 -17.41 -2.94 1.02
C PRO A 25 -16.45 -2.00 1.76
N VAL A 26 -15.89 -2.46 2.88
CA VAL A 26 -14.91 -1.74 3.68
C VAL A 26 -13.52 -2.26 3.33
N ILE A 27 -12.58 -1.35 3.11
CA ILE A 27 -11.16 -1.66 2.92
C ILE A 27 -10.41 -1.24 4.19
N LEU A 28 -9.70 -2.17 4.80
CA LEU A 28 -8.81 -1.83 5.91
C LEU A 28 -7.47 -1.33 5.35
N LYS A 29 -7.13 -0.10 5.71
CA LYS A 29 -5.93 0.55 5.17
C LYS A 29 -4.95 0.92 6.27
N GLU A 30 -3.67 0.59 6.06
CA GLU A 30 -2.56 1.16 6.81
C GLU A 30 -2.25 2.60 6.38
N THR A 31 -1.54 3.34 7.22
CA THR A 31 -1.30 4.77 7.00
C THR A 31 0.15 5.13 6.64
N GLY A 32 0.97 4.14 6.30
CA GLY A 32 2.35 4.38 5.84
C GLY A 32 3.42 3.63 6.62
N PHE A 33 3.04 2.72 7.53
CA PHE A 33 3.97 1.87 8.28
C PHE A 33 3.98 0.41 7.80
N GLY A 34 3.17 0.09 6.80
CA GLY A 34 3.02 -1.28 6.30
C GLY A 34 2.21 -2.17 7.23
N MET A 35 1.45 -3.08 6.65
CA MET A 35 0.57 -3.97 7.40
C MET A 35 1.30 -5.24 7.81
N ASN A 36 1.18 -5.62 9.06
CA ASN A 36 1.74 -6.87 9.60
C ASN A 36 0.78 -8.05 9.43
N GLU A 37 1.27 -9.25 9.69
CA GLU A 37 0.51 -10.49 9.54
C GLU A 37 -0.73 -10.55 10.44
N ALA A 38 -0.63 -10.09 11.68
CA ALA A 38 -1.73 -10.12 12.63
C ALA A 38 -2.92 -9.27 12.15
N THR A 39 -2.66 -8.10 11.59
CA THR A 39 -3.69 -7.21 11.02
C THR A 39 -4.35 -7.82 9.79
N ILE A 40 -3.59 -8.51 8.93
CA ILE A 40 -4.14 -9.20 7.75
C ILE A 40 -5.06 -10.34 8.20
N LYS A 41 -4.64 -11.17 9.15
CA LYS A 41 -5.46 -12.24 9.72
C LYS A 41 -6.75 -11.69 10.33
N LEU A 42 -6.64 -10.60 11.07
CA LEU A 42 -7.80 -9.93 11.65
C LEU A 42 -8.79 -9.45 10.58
N ALA A 43 -8.31 -8.86 9.50
CA ALA A 43 -9.17 -8.44 8.39
C ALA A 43 -9.93 -9.64 7.77
N ILE A 44 -9.24 -10.78 7.61
CA ILE A 44 -9.85 -12.03 7.14
C ILE A 44 -10.92 -12.52 8.10
N ASP A 45 -10.63 -12.57 9.41
CA ASP A 45 -11.57 -13.03 10.45
C ASP A 45 -12.82 -12.14 10.54
N LEU A 46 -12.69 -10.86 10.21
CA LEU A 46 -13.80 -9.90 10.13
C LEU A 46 -14.51 -9.89 8.77
N ASN A 47 -14.16 -10.79 7.85
CA ASN A 47 -14.68 -10.83 6.48
C ASN A 47 -14.53 -9.50 5.72
N ILE A 48 -13.47 -8.75 5.99
CA ILE A 48 -13.12 -7.56 5.22
C ILE A 48 -12.59 -8.01 3.86
N PRO A 49 -13.16 -7.52 2.74
CA PRO A 49 -12.84 -8.06 1.41
C PRO A 49 -11.46 -7.68 0.90
N ALA A 50 -10.90 -6.56 1.36
CA ALA A 50 -9.61 -6.07 0.89
C ALA A 50 -8.84 -5.32 1.97
N VAL A 51 -7.52 -5.38 1.86
CA VAL A 51 -6.58 -4.56 2.66
C VAL A 51 -5.71 -3.71 1.75
N ASP A 52 -5.42 -2.47 2.16
CA ASP A 52 -4.36 -1.65 1.56
C ASP A 52 -3.17 -1.62 2.54
N ILE A 53 -2.11 -2.28 2.15
CA ILE A 53 -0.96 -2.50 3.03
C ILE A 53 -0.14 -1.23 3.33
N SER A 54 -0.26 -0.21 2.53
CA SER A 54 0.34 1.14 2.66
C SER A 54 1.69 1.16 3.40
N GLY A 55 2.71 0.61 2.74
CA GLY A 55 4.05 0.45 3.32
C GLY A 55 4.87 1.73 3.38
N MET A 56 5.98 1.68 4.11
CA MET A 56 6.98 2.75 4.11
C MET A 56 7.57 2.96 2.71
N GLY A 57 7.77 4.21 2.34
CA GLY A 57 8.32 4.58 1.03
C GLY A 57 7.72 5.87 0.48
N GLY A 58 6.58 6.29 1.02
CA GLY A 58 5.94 7.59 0.78
C GLY A 58 6.00 8.46 2.02
N THR A 59 4.84 8.69 2.63
CA THR A 59 4.70 9.45 3.88
C THR A 59 5.24 8.62 5.05
N ASN A 60 6.10 9.25 5.87
CA ASN A 60 6.55 8.70 7.13
C ASN A 60 6.07 9.60 8.27
N PHE A 61 5.01 9.18 8.96
CA PHE A 61 4.40 9.97 10.03
C PHE A 61 5.32 10.15 11.24
N ALA A 62 6.17 9.16 11.56
CA ALA A 62 7.16 9.30 12.62
C ALA A 62 8.16 10.42 12.31
N ARG A 63 8.62 10.53 11.04
CA ARG A 63 9.50 11.60 10.59
C ARG A 63 8.81 12.96 10.61
N ILE A 64 7.54 13.02 10.21
CA ILE A 64 6.74 14.25 10.25
C ILE A 64 6.59 14.71 11.70
N GLU A 65 6.23 13.80 12.60
CA GLU A 65 6.07 14.09 14.02
C GLU A 65 7.40 14.53 14.65
N ASN A 66 8.51 13.87 14.33
CA ASN A 66 9.84 14.31 14.77
C ASN A 66 10.19 15.71 14.30
N GLY A 67 9.76 16.09 13.09
CA GLY A 67 9.96 17.43 12.56
C GLY A 67 9.25 18.53 13.35
N ARG A 68 8.19 18.18 14.06
CA ARG A 68 7.38 19.07 14.90
C ARG A 68 7.88 19.16 16.34
N ARG A 69 8.68 18.20 16.78
CA ARG A 69 9.16 18.10 18.16
C ARG A 69 10.44 18.92 18.39
N THR A 70 10.57 19.47 19.57
CA THR A 70 11.84 20.04 20.08
C THR A 70 12.80 18.93 20.49
N ASP A 71 12.30 17.87 21.10
CA ASP A 71 13.06 16.66 21.46
C ASP A 71 12.80 15.56 20.42
N LYS A 72 13.80 15.28 19.61
CA LYS A 72 13.69 14.36 18.46
C LYS A 72 14.00 12.94 18.85
N SER A 73 13.14 12.02 18.44
CA SER A 73 13.27 10.57 18.64
C SER A 73 13.50 9.88 17.29
N THR A 74 14.67 10.07 16.69
CA THR A 74 14.97 9.62 15.32
C THR A 74 14.89 8.11 15.13
N TYR A 75 15.05 7.32 16.19
CA TYR A 75 14.88 5.86 16.16
C TYR A 75 13.47 5.40 15.76
N LEU A 76 12.47 6.25 15.94
CA LEU A 76 11.08 5.94 15.52
C LEU A 76 10.89 6.01 14.00
N GLU A 77 11.78 6.68 13.27
CA GLU A 77 11.63 6.87 11.82
C GLU A 77 11.82 5.58 11.01
N GLY A 78 12.44 4.55 11.61
CA GLY A 78 12.65 3.24 11.02
C GLY A 78 11.61 2.17 11.40
N ILE A 79 10.55 2.55 12.14
CA ILE A 79 9.50 1.61 12.55
C ILE A 79 8.57 1.33 11.38
N GLY A 80 8.27 0.04 11.16
CA GLY A 80 7.29 -0.43 10.18
C GLY A 80 7.93 -1.28 9.08
N TYR A 81 7.12 -1.64 8.09
CA TYR A 81 7.49 -2.44 6.93
C TYR A 81 7.48 -1.57 5.67
N THR A 82 8.42 -1.80 4.79
CA THR A 82 8.33 -1.28 3.42
C THR A 82 7.14 -1.92 2.69
N THR A 83 6.72 -1.31 1.58
CA THR A 83 5.68 -1.88 0.73
C THR A 83 6.04 -3.29 0.25
N ALA A 84 7.31 -3.55 -0.07
CA ALA A 84 7.77 -4.85 -0.50
C ALA A 84 7.69 -5.89 0.64
N GLU A 85 8.20 -5.58 1.83
CA GLU A 85 8.14 -6.46 3.00
C GLU A 85 6.69 -6.77 3.41
N SER A 86 5.83 -5.76 3.40
CA SER A 86 4.42 -5.96 3.72
C SER A 86 3.70 -6.81 2.67
N LEU A 87 4.04 -6.67 1.38
CA LEU A 87 3.55 -7.55 0.31
C LEU A 87 4.04 -8.99 0.48
N GLU A 88 5.29 -9.21 0.86
CA GLU A 88 5.80 -10.57 1.13
C GLU A 88 5.01 -11.26 2.24
N ILE A 89 4.70 -10.52 3.32
CA ILE A 89 3.84 -11.01 4.41
C ILE A 89 2.43 -11.31 3.87
N ALA A 90 1.84 -10.37 3.14
CA ALA A 90 0.48 -10.47 2.62
C ALA A 90 0.33 -11.58 1.55
N TYR A 91 1.39 -11.91 0.83
CA TYR A 91 1.37 -12.91 -0.25
C TYR A 91 0.82 -14.26 0.18
N ALA A 92 1.10 -14.69 1.42
CA ALA A 92 0.57 -15.94 1.97
C ALA A 92 -0.97 -15.94 2.10
N TYR A 93 -1.60 -14.80 2.01
CA TYR A 93 -3.05 -14.60 2.20
C TYR A 93 -3.78 -14.13 0.94
N LYS A 94 -3.09 -14.00 -0.20
CA LYS A 94 -3.63 -13.46 -1.47
C LYS A 94 -4.85 -14.18 -2.03
N ASP A 95 -5.06 -15.45 -1.64
CA ASP A 95 -6.23 -16.23 -2.05
C ASP A 95 -7.39 -16.13 -1.05
N LYS A 96 -7.18 -15.41 0.08
CA LYS A 96 -8.18 -15.24 1.15
C LYS A 96 -8.70 -13.80 1.26
N ILE A 97 -7.91 -12.82 0.83
CA ILE A 97 -8.23 -11.40 0.91
C ILE A 97 -7.59 -10.66 -0.26
N ASP A 98 -8.28 -9.69 -0.80
CA ASP A 98 -7.71 -8.85 -1.85
C ASP A 98 -6.66 -7.89 -1.28
N ILE A 99 -5.49 -7.86 -1.91
CA ILE A 99 -4.36 -7.03 -1.47
C ILE A 99 -4.24 -5.84 -2.41
N ILE A 100 -4.30 -4.65 -1.84
CA ILE A 100 -3.96 -3.39 -2.50
C ILE A 100 -2.59 -2.96 -2.00
N ALA A 101 -1.70 -2.60 -2.90
CA ALA A 101 -0.39 -2.06 -2.56
C ALA A 101 -0.37 -0.55 -2.73
N SER A 102 0.05 0.17 -1.72
CA SER A 102 0.36 1.59 -1.80
C SER A 102 1.56 1.95 -0.94
N GLY A 103 2.08 3.16 -1.08
CA GLY A 103 3.25 3.64 -0.36
C GLY A 103 4.53 3.53 -1.18
N GLY A 104 5.10 4.67 -1.58
CA GLY A 104 6.39 4.74 -2.26
C GLY A 104 6.40 4.31 -3.73
N ILE A 105 5.26 4.18 -4.38
CA ILE A 105 5.15 3.86 -5.80
C ILE A 105 5.56 5.08 -6.63
N ARG A 106 6.58 4.96 -7.47
CA ARG A 106 7.22 6.08 -8.16
C ARG A 106 7.25 5.96 -9.68
N ASN A 107 7.01 4.77 -10.21
CA ASN A 107 7.10 4.49 -11.63
C ASN A 107 6.33 3.20 -12.00
N PRO A 108 6.09 2.94 -13.29
CA PRO A 108 5.41 1.73 -13.76
C PRO A 108 6.06 0.41 -13.36
N LEU A 109 7.39 0.37 -13.18
CA LEU A 109 8.08 -0.83 -12.74
C LEU A 109 7.70 -1.19 -11.29
N ASP A 110 7.54 -0.19 -10.41
CA ASP A 110 7.07 -0.43 -9.05
C ASP A 110 5.64 -1.00 -9.05
N VAL A 111 4.77 -0.52 -9.96
CA VAL A 111 3.43 -1.10 -10.15
C VAL A 111 3.52 -2.59 -10.50
N VAL A 112 4.32 -2.93 -11.51
CA VAL A 112 4.47 -4.33 -11.95
C VAL A 112 5.07 -5.21 -10.86
N LYS A 113 6.03 -4.69 -10.07
CA LYS A 113 6.59 -5.40 -8.91
C LYS A 113 5.51 -5.70 -7.86
N CYS A 114 4.67 -4.73 -7.52
CA CYS A 114 3.59 -4.95 -6.57
C CYS A 114 2.58 -6.00 -7.05
N LEU A 115 2.19 -5.95 -8.32
CA LEU A 115 1.30 -6.94 -8.94
C LEU A 115 1.91 -8.35 -8.93
N ALA A 116 3.21 -8.47 -9.22
CA ALA A 116 3.92 -9.75 -9.20
C ALA A 116 4.13 -10.30 -7.78
N LEU A 117 4.06 -9.44 -6.77
CA LEU A 117 4.05 -9.80 -5.35
C LEU A 117 2.63 -10.05 -4.80
N GLY A 118 1.65 -10.24 -5.66
CA GLY A 118 0.31 -10.67 -5.29
C GLY A 118 -0.71 -9.56 -5.05
N ALA A 119 -0.35 -8.28 -5.25
CA ALA A 119 -1.34 -7.21 -5.20
C ALA A 119 -2.32 -7.30 -6.38
N LYS A 120 -3.61 -7.09 -6.12
CA LYS A 120 -4.65 -6.98 -7.16
C LYS A 120 -4.80 -5.56 -7.72
N ALA A 121 -4.41 -4.57 -6.93
CA ALA A 121 -4.41 -3.17 -7.32
C ALA A 121 -3.22 -2.43 -6.69
N VAL A 122 -2.85 -1.30 -7.30
CA VAL A 122 -1.74 -0.47 -6.82
C VAL A 122 -2.20 0.99 -6.73
N GLY A 123 -2.05 1.58 -5.54
CA GLY A 123 -2.35 2.98 -5.27
C GLY A 123 -1.14 3.88 -5.50
N VAL A 124 -1.33 4.92 -6.30
CA VAL A 124 -0.31 5.95 -6.59
C VAL A 124 -0.84 7.30 -6.15
N SER A 125 -0.15 7.98 -5.25
CA SER A 125 -0.62 9.27 -4.72
C SER A 125 0.33 10.41 -5.07
N LYS A 126 1.53 10.43 -4.49
CA LYS A 126 2.43 11.58 -4.50
C LYS A 126 2.74 12.08 -5.91
N ILE A 127 3.22 11.22 -6.79
CA ILE A 127 3.63 11.58 -8.16
C ILE A 127 2.44 12.20 -8.92
N PHE A 128 1.27 11.58 -8.85
CA PHE A 128 0.09 12.06 -9.54
C PHE A 128 -0.44 13.38 -8.95
N LEU A 129 -0.36 13.54 -7.64
CA LEU A 129 -0.72 14.81 -7.00
C LEU A 129 0.25 15.93 -7.40
N GLU A 130 1.57 15.66 -7.41
CA GLU A 130 2.58 16.63 -7.83
C GLU A 130 2.34 17.11 -9.27
N ILE A 131 2.08 16.21 -10.21
CA ILE A 131 1.76 16.55 -11.60
C ILE A 131 0.47 17.36 -11.68
N LEU A 132 -0.59 16.95 -10.97
CA LEU A 132 -1.85 17.68 -10.96
C LEU A 132 -1.69 19.12 -10.48
N LEU A 133 -0.89 19.33 -9.44
CA LEU A 133 -0.69 20.65 -8.83
C LEU A 133 0.26 21.54 -9.65
N SER A 134 1.27 20.96 -10.30
CA SER A 134 2.28 21.73 -11.05
C SER A 134 1.92 21.93 -12.52
N GLU A 135 1.28 20.96 -13.16
CA GLU A 135 1.08 20.91 -14.61
C GLU A 135 -0.41 20.80 -15.01
N GLY A 136 -1.29 20.52 -14.04
CA GLY A 136 -2.73 20.49 -14.22
C GLY A 136 -3.29 19.14 -14.67
N LYS A 137 -4.61 19.13 -14.88
CA LYS A 137 -5.39 17.91 -15.15
C LYS A 137 -4.96 17.17 -16.42
N ASP A 138 -4.70 17.91 -17.51
CA ASP A 138 -4.42 17.29 -18.80
C ASP A 138 -3.05 16.58 -18.79
N ALA A 139 -2.05 17.14 -18.13
CA ALA A 139 -0.76 16.50 -17.90
C ALA A 139 -0.90 15.24 -17.07
N LEU A 140 -1.71 15.26 -16.02
CA LEU A 140 -1.98 14.07 -15.22
C LEU A 140 -2.64 12.95 -16.06
N ILE A 141 -3.61 13.27 -16.89
CA ILE A 141 -4.26 12.30 -17.79
C ILE A 141 -3.23 11.68 -18.72
N GLN A 142 -2.36 12.49 -19.34
CA GLN A 142 -1.31 12.01 -20.22
C GLN A 142 -0.32 11.08 -19.51
N GLU A 143 0.10 11.43 -18.28
CA GLU A 143 1.01 10.60 -17.51
C GLU A 143 0.37 9.26 -17.10
N ILE A 144 -0.91 9.26 -16.71
CA ILE A 144 -1.64 8.00 -16.42
C ILE A 144 -1.70 7.11 -17.66
N GLU A 145 -2.01 7.66 -18.84
CA GLU A 145 -2.06 6.89 -20.08
C GLU A 145 -0.67 6.39 -20.50
N LYS A 146 0.38 7.15 -20.24
CA LYS A 146 1.78 6.71 -20.42
C LYS A 146 2.09 5.55 -19.48
N TRP A 147 1.78 5.65 -18.18
CA TRP A 147 2.01 4.55 -17.23
C TRP A 147 1.29 3.27 -17.63
N LYS A 148 0.04 3.37 -18.10
CA LYS A 148 -0.71 2.21 -18.60
C LYS A 148 0.00 1.51 -19.76
N LYS A 149 0.59 2.28 -20.68
CA LYS A 149 1.37 1.72 -21.80
C LYS A 149 2.66 1.07 -21.33
N GLU A 150 3.37 1.72 -20.40
CA GLU A 150 4.63 1.21 -19.85
C GLU A 150 4.43 -0.06 -19.02
N VAL A 151 3.36 -0.13 -18.20
CA VAL A 151 3.00 -1.36 -17.49
C VAL A 151 2.75 -2.51 -18.47
N LYS A 152 1.98 -2.29 -19.55
CA LYS A 152 1.77 -3.30 -20.58
C LYS A 152 3.08 -3.74 -21.25
N PHE A 153 3.97 -2.80 -21.55
CA PHE A 153 5.28 -3.10 -22.11
C PHE A 153 6.13 -3.96 -21.17
N LEU A 154 6.18 -3.61 -19.89
CA LEU A 154 6.88 -4.39 -18.87
C LEU A 154 6.29 -5.81 -18.72
N MET A 155 4.97 -5.96 -18.78
CA MET A 155 4.32 -7.27 -18.79
C MET A 155 4.75 -8.12 -20.00
N ILE A 156 4.87 -7.51 -21.19
CA ILE A 156 5.36 -8.20 -22.39
C ILE A 156 6.80 -8.67 -22.18
N LEU A 157 7.69 -7.82 -21.66
CA LEU A 157 9.08 -8.19 -21.37
C LEU A 157 9.17 -9.36 -20.37
N MET A 158 8.21 -9.46 -19.47
CA MET A 158 8.10 -10.55 -18.49
C MET A 158 7.34 -11.77 -19.04
N ASN A 159 6.95 -11.77 -20.31
CA ASN A 159 6.11 -12.80 -20.92
C ASN A 159 4.84 -13.09 -20.10
N ALA A 160 4.13 -12.04 -19.68
CA ALA A 160 2.87 -12.10 -18.95
C ALA A 160 1.74 -11.46 -19.77
N ARG A 161 0.68 -12.21 -20.04
CA ARG A 161 -0.49 -11.77 -20.82
C ARG A 161 -1.55 -11.10 -19.98
N ASN A 162 -1.55 -11.41 -18.68
CA ASN A 162 -2.46 -10.85 -17.67
C ASN A 162 -1.75 -10.76 -16.32
N ILE A 163 -2.38 -10.10 -15.34
CA ILE A 163 -1.81 -9.87 -14.02
C ILE A 163 -1.51 -11.19 -13.28
N ALA A 164 -2.36 -12.20 -13.43
CA ALA A 164 -2.14 -13.48 -12.76
C ALA A 164 -0.86 -14.20 -13.24
N GLU A 165 -0.44 -13.97 -14.49
CA GLU A 165 0.79 -14.52 -15.04
C GLU A 165 2.05 -13.78 -14.54
N LEU A 166 1.90 -12.64 -13.84
CA LEU A 166 3.00 -11.95 -13.17
C LEU A 166 3.43 -12.65 -11.87
N ASP A 167 2.56 -13.48 -11.31
CA ASP A 167 2.83 -14.18 -10.07
C ASP A 167 4.18 -14.92 -10.11
N LYS A 168 5.01 -14.69 -9.08
CA LYS A 168 6.36 -15.26 -8.96
C LYS A 168 7.36 -14.90 -10.08
N LYS A 169 7.05 -13.96 -10.95
CA LYS A 169 7.99 -13.49 -11.98
C LYS A 169 9.06 -12.52 -11.44
N ILE A 170 8.93 -12.08 -10.21
CA ILE A 170 9.93 -11.29 -9.50
C ILE A 170 10.73 -12.21 -8.58
N ARG A 171 12.06 -12.07 -8.63
CA ARG A 171 12.99 -12.76 -7.76
C ARG A 171 13.45 -11.82 -6.67
N LYS A 172 13.32 -12.24 -5.40
CA LYS A 172 13.98 -11.58 -4.28
C LYS A 172 15.48 -11.88 -4.39
N ILE A 173 16.29 -10.84 -4.32
CA ILE A 173 17.74 -10.98 -4.17
C ILE A 173 18.01 -10.71 -2.68
N GLU A 174 18.43 -11.72 -1.98
CA GLU A 174 18.99 -11.59 -0.62
C GLU A 174 20.48 -11.24 -0.78
N PHE A 175 20.89 -10.12 -0.16
CA PHE A 175 22.27 -9.69 -0.09
C PHE A 175 22.88 -10.09 1.24
#